data_315f587de3d4a8356237623fdce5a42d
#
_entry.id   315f587de3d4a8356237623fdce5a42d
#
_cell.length_a   1.000
_cell.length_b   1.000
_cell.length_c   1.000
_cell.angle_alpha   90.00
_cell.angle_beta   90.00
_cell.angle_gamma   90.00
#
_symmetry.space_group_name_H-M   'P 1'
#
loop_
_entity.id
_entity.type
_entity.pdbx_description
1 polymer ?
#
loop_
_entity_poly.entity_id
_entity_poly.type
_entity_poly.pdbx_seq_one_letter_code
_entity_poly.pdbx_strand_id
1 'polypeptide(L)'
;HEYQCLEYAIENSLPIFGACRGMQIIAEYFGSTFKKVENHISSRHKIKITGQSIFKSILNKIENVNSYHNFAIDILGDDLQTVAICSDDNTIEAIQHRDHLIFGQMWHPERENPFNKYNNQLILDFFNG
;
A
#
# COMPACT_ATOMS: atom_id res chain seq x y z
N HIS A 1 1.83 -21.34 -0.58
CA HIS A 1 0.79 -20.53 -0.11
C HIS A 1 1.18 -19.06 -0.05
N GLU A 2 0.30 -18.15 0.39
CA GLU A 2 0.56 -16.71 0.35
C GLU A 2 1.83 -16.33 1.11
N TYR A 3 2.01 -16.84 2.32
CA TYR A 3 3.21 -16.56 3.12
C TYR A 3 4.46 -17.20 2.53
N GLN A 4 4.32 -18.34 1.90
CA GLN A 4 5.46 -19.01 1.25
C GLN A 4 6.03 -18.15 0.12
N CYS A 5 5.18 -17.50 -0.66
CA CYS A 5 5.63 -16.58 -1.70
C CYS A 5 6.37 -15.38 -1.12
N LEU A 6 5.87 -14.82 -0.01
CA LEU A 6 6.54 -13.72 0.69
C LEU A 6 7.91 -14.14 1.21
N GLU A 7 7.97 -15.29 1.89
CA GLU A 7 9.22 -15.79 2.45
C GLU A 7 10.27 -16.03 1.36
N TYR A 8 9.86 -16.64 0.26
CA TYR A 8 10.73 -16.87 -0.89
C TYR A 8 11.29 -15.56 -1.44
N ALA A 9 10.41 -14.56 -1.64
CA ALA A 9 10.81 -13.27 -2.17
C ALA A 9 11.79 -12.54 -1.23
N ILE A 10 11.52 -12.58 0.08
CA ILE A 10 12.39 -11.96 1.08
C ILE A 10 13.76 -12.65 1.10
N GLU A 11 13.79 -13.98 1.12
CA GLU A 11 15.03 -14.76 1.12
C GLU A 11 15.89 -14.50 -0.12
N ASN A 12 15.26 -14.22 -1.24
CA ASN A 12 15.95 -13.97 -2.51
C ASN A 12 16.06 -12.49 -2.86
N SER A 13 15.73 -11.60 -1.93
CA SER A 13 15.79 -10.13 -2.10
C SER A 13 15.03 -9.64 -3.33
N LEU A 14 13.88 -10.26 -3.61
CA LEU A 14 13.02 -9.87 -4.72
C LEU A 14 12.10 -8.72 -4.30
N PRO A 15 11.83 -7.76 -5.19
CA PRO A 15 10.86 -6.71 -4.88
C PRO A 15 9.43 -7.27 -4.78
N ILE A 16 8.67 -6.77 -3.80
CA ILE A 16 7.29 -7.19 -3.55
C ILE A 16 6.38 -5.97 -3.58
N PHE A 17 5.38 -5.98 -4.44
CA PHE A 17 4.36 -4.94 -4.53
C PHE A 17 2.99 -5.57 -4.32
N GLY A 18 2.26 -5.14 -3.30
CA GLY A 18 0.93 -5.66 -2.99
C GLY A 18 -0.14 -4.57 -3.06
N ALA A 19 -1.28 -4.90 -3.69
CA ALA A 19 -2.43 -4.00 -3.76
C ALA A 19 -3.60 -4.63 -3.01
N CYS A 20 -4.30 -3.84 -2.23
CA CYS A 20 -5.47 -4.21 -1.43
C CYS A 20 -5.19 -5.44 -0.55
N ARG A 21 -5.72 -6.62 -0.90
CA ARG A 21 -5.45 -7.84 -0.15
C ARG A 21 -3.95 -8.16 -0.08
N GLY A 22 -3.20 -7.88 -1.14
CA GLY A 22 -1.75 -8.05 -1.14
C GLY A 22 -1.07 -7.22 -0.06
N MET A 23 -1.49 -5.98 0.12
CA MET A 23 -1.00 -5.15 1.21
C MET A 23 -1.38 -5.73 2.57
N GLN A 24 -2.60 -6.22 2.73
CA GLN A 24 -3.06 -6.83 3.98
C GLN A 24 -2.23 -8.05 4.35
N ILE A 25 -1.90 -8.88 3.39
CA ILE A 25 -1.07 -10.06 3.58
C ILE A 25 0.35 -9.66 4.01
N ILE A 26 0.93 -8.67 3.37
CA ILE A 26 2.24 -8.13 3.74
C ILE A 26 2.19 -7.61 5.19
N ALA A 27 1.19 -6.80 5.50
CA ALA A 27 1.05 -6.21 6.83
C ALA A 27 0.90 -7.29 7.91
N GLU A 28 0.06 -8.30 7.66
CA GLU A 28 -0.16 -9.41 8.59
C GLU A 28 1.13 -10.21 8.82
N TYR A 29 1.86 -10.51 7.75
CA TYR A 29 3.11 -11.25 7.84
C TYR A 29 4.12 -10.56 8.76
N PHE A 30 4.17 -9.24 8.74
CA PHE A 30 5.08 -8.44 9.57
C PHE A 30 4.46 -8.01 10.91
N GLY A 31 3.37 -8.64 11.33
CA GLY A 31 2.84 -8.50 12.68
C GLY A 31 1.85 -7.36 12.90
N SER A 32 1.28 -6.80 11.84
CA SER A 32 0.26 -5.77 11.95
C SER A 32 -1.08 -6.36 12.40
N THR A 33 -1.90 -5.55 13.05
CA THR A 33 -3.28 -5.88 13.39
C THR A 33 -4.26 -5.06 12.55
N PHE A 34 -5.51 -5.49 12.49
CA PHE A 34 -6.53 -4.89 11.62
C PHE A 34 -7.76 -4.49 12.41
N LYS A 35 -8.49 -3.51 11.86
CA LYS A 35 -9.78 -3.07 12.39
C LYS A 35 -10.76 -2.93 11.24
N LYS A 36 -12.05 -3.03 11.56
CA LYS A 36 -13.11 -2.76 10.61
C LYS A 36 -13.21 -1.25 10.37
N VAL A 37 -13.38 -0.86 9.12
CA VAL A 37 -13.53 0.55 8.74
C VAL A 37 -14.82 0.75 7.94
N GLU A 38 -15.32 1.97 7.95
CA GLU A 38 -16.51 2.37 7.20
C GLU A 38 -16.13 3.36 6.12
N ASN A 39 -17.00 3.52 5.13
CA ASN A 39 -16.83 4.47 4.01
C ASN A 39 -15.62 4.17 3.13
N HIS A 40 -15.17 2.93 3.12
CA HIS A 40 -14.05 2.48 2.28
C HIS A 40 -14.45 1.44 1.24
N ILE A 41 -15.77 1.30 0.98
CA ILE A 41 -16.28 0.43 -0.08
C ILE A 41 -16.90 1.30 -1.18
N SER A 42 -16.47 1.06 -2.42
CA SER A 42 -16.97 1.78 -3.61
C SER A 42 -16.95 3.31 -3.42
N SER A 43 -15.88 3.81 -2.85
CA SER A 43 -15.70 5.23 -2.56
C SER A 43 -14.36 5.73 -3.09
N ARG A 44 -14.12 7.01 -2.93
CA ARG A 44 -12.84 7.63 -3.28
C ARG A 44 -12.39 8.51 -2.14
N HIS A 45 -11.07 8.54 -1.91
CA HIS A 45 -10.46 9.35 -0.86
C HIS A 45 -9.24 10.08 -1.38
N LYS A 46 -9.02 11.26 -0.86
CA LYS A 46 -7.72 11.92 -1.01
C LYS A 46 -6.73 11.24 -0.09
N ILE A 47 -5.49 11.12 -0.55
CA ILE A 47 -4.42 10.58 0.27
C ILE A 47 -3.45 11.68 0.67
N LYS A 48 -2.86 11.50 1.83
CA LYS A 48 -1.82 12.37 2.37
C LYS A 48 -0.57 11.53 2.56
N ILE A 49 0.55 11.98 1.98
CA ILE A 49 1.81 11.26 2.09
C ILE A 49 2.44 11.58 3.44
N THR A 50 2.85 10.52 4.14
CA THR A 50 3.47 10.61 5.46
C THR A 50 4.84 9.91 5.41
N GLY A 51 5.72 10.26 6.33
CA GLY A 51 7.03 9.61 6.43
C GLY A 51 7.93 9.86 5.24
N GLN A 52 9.00 9.07 5.15
CA GLN A 52 10.02 9.17 4.11
C GLN A 52 9.93 7.97 3.18
N SER A 53 9.76 8.22 1.90
CA SER A 53 9.76 7.18 0.87
C SER A 53 10.44 7.69 -0.38
N ILE A 54 11.19 6.81 -1.05
CA ILE A 54 11.78 7.13 -2.35
C ILE A 54 10.71 7.38 -3.41
N PHE A 55 9.46 6.93 -3.15
CA PHE A 55 8.32 7.10 -4.07
C PHE A 55 7.45 8.31 -3.73
N LYS A 56 7.87 9.15 -2.78
CA LYS A 56 7.08 10.29 -2.32
C LYS A 56 6.65 11.21 -3.45
N SER A 57 7.55 11.50 -4.37
CA SER A 57 7.28 12.41 -5.49
C SER A 57 6.14 11.91 -6.37
N ILE A 58 6.16 10.64 -6.75
CA ILE A 58 5.11 10.07 -7.60
C ILE A 58 3.80 9.87 -6.82
N LEU A 59 3.88 9.49 -5.56
CA LEU A 59 2.71 9.32 -4.70
C LEU A 59 1.94 10.64 -4.53
N ASN A 60 2.65 11.74 -4.39
CA ASN A 60 2.02 13.07 -4.30
C ASN A 60 1.21 13.43 -5.54
N LYS A 61 1.57 12.88 -6.70
CA LYS A 61 0.84 13.14 -7.95
C LYS A 61 -0.42 12.30 -8.10
N ILE A 62 -0.57 11.24 -7.33
CA ILE A 62 -1.75 10.37 -7.39
C ILE A 62 -2.97 11.10 -6.80
N GLU A 63 -2.81 11.86 -5.73
CA GLU A 63 -3.81 12.72 -5.08
C GLU A 63 -5.00 12.00 -4.47
N ASN A 64 -5.82 11.30 -5.26
CA ASN A 64 -6.96 10.56 -4.73
C ASN A 64 -7.01 9.15 -5.31
N VAL A 65 -7.63 8.24 -4.56
CA VAL A 65 -7.61 6.81 -4.87
C VAL A 65 -9.00 6.21 -4.65
N ASN A 66 -9.27 5.10 -5.36
CA ASN A 66 -10.46 4.31 -5.10
C ASN A 66 -10.30 3.52 -3.80
N SER A 67 -11.42 3.10 -3.23
CA SER A 67 -11.44 2.37 -1.97
C SER A 67 -12.48 1.25 -2.03
N TYR A 68 -12.03 0.01 -1.79
CA TYR A 68 -12.85 -1.20 -1.89
C TYR A 68 -12.51 -2.18 -0.78
N HIS A 69 -12.41 -1.70 0.47
CA HIS A 69 -12.03 -2.58 1.58
C HIS A 69 -12.86 -2.32 2.84
N ASN A 70 -13.07 -3.38 3.61
CA ASN A 70 -13.79 -3.37 4.89
C ASN A 70 -12.86 -3.29 6.09
N PHE A 71 -11.60 -3.62 5.91
CA PHE A 71 -10.62 -3.67 7.00
C PHE A 71 -9.42 -2.81 6.65
N ALA A 72 -8.85 -2.22 7.68
CA ALA A 72 -7.63 -1.41 7.56
C ALA A 72 -6.65 -1.82 8.66
N ILE A 73 -5.41 -1.43 8.50
CA ILE A 73 -4.39 -1.67 9.53
C ILE A 73 -4.74 -0.81 10.76
N ASP A 74 -4.75 -1.44 11.92
CA ASP A 74 -4.93 -0.77 13.20
C ASP A 74 -3.56 -0.41 13.79
N ILE A 75 -2.77 -1.44 14.08
CA ILE A 75 -1.41 -1.28 14.60
C ILE A 75 -0.44 -1.84 13.58
N LEU A 76 0.48 -1.00 13.11
CA LEU A 76 1.46 -1.37 12.11
C LEU A 76 2.60 -2.16 12.75
N GLY A 77 3.05 -3.23 12.10
CA GLY A 77 4.21 -4.01 12.53
C GLY A 77 5.50 -3.19 12.51
N ASP A 78 6.44 -3.53 13.37
CA ASP A 78 7.65 -2.73 13.63
C ASP A 78 8.57 -2.55 12.43
N ASP A 79 8.59 -3.52 11.52
CA ASP A 79 9.46 -3.47 10.34
C ASP A 79 8.86 -2.63 9.20
N LEU A 80 7.65 -2.16 9.37
CA LEU A 80 6.92 -1.41 8.36
C LEU A 80 6.82 0.06 8.75
N GLN A 81 6.67 0.91 7.74
CA GLN A 81 6.38 2.32 7.95
C GLN A 81 5.18 2.74 7.10
N THR A 82 4.39 3.65 7.63
CA THR A 82 3.27 4.25 6.90
C THR A 82 3.82 5.23 5.88
N VAL A 83 3.32 5.15 4.65
CA VAL A 83 3.72 6.03 3.55
C VAL A 83 2.61 6.97 3.16
N ALA A 84 1.36 6.52 3.23
CA ALA A 84 0.20 7.34 2.89
C ALA A 84 -0.99 6.99 3.78
N ILE A 85 -1.81 7.98 4.07
CA ILE A 85 -3.04 7.81 4.84
C ILE A 85 -4.21 8.45 4.09
N CYS A 86 -5.42 8.00 4.40
CA CYS A 86 -6.65 8.65 3.95
C CYS A 86 -6.78 10.00 4.67
N SER A 87 -7.00 11.08 3.92
CA SER A 87 -7.11 12.42 4.50
C SER A 87 -8.34 12.59 5.40
N ASP A 88 -9.38 11.79 5.19
CA ASP A 88 -10.64 11.94 5.92
C ASP A 88 -10.62 11.31 7.31
N ASP A 89 -9.98 10.14 7.47
CA ASP A 89 -10.04 9.38 8.73
C ASP A 89 -8.70 8.83 9.19
N ASN A 90 -7.61 9.20 8.53
CA ASN A 90 -6.24 8.75 8.85
C ASN A 90 -6.01 7.24 8.70
N THR A 91 -6.89 6.54 8.00
CA THR A 91 -6.70 5.12 7.68
C THR A 91 -5.41 4.94 6.87
N ILE A 92 -4.62 3.94 7.22
CA ILE A 92 -3.37 3.64 6.50
C ILE A 92 -3.70 3.13 5.10
N GLU A 93 -3.21 3.82 4.08
CA GLU A 93 -3.48 3.51 2.68
C GLU A 93 -2.27 2.95 1.93
N ALA A 94 -1.06 3.21 2.41
CA ALA A 94 0.15 2.63 1.83
C ALA A 94 1.22 2.43 2.88
N ILE A 95 1.98 1.36 2.72
CA ILE A 95 3.06 0.96 3.63
C ILE A 95 4.31 0.57 2.85
N GLN A 96 5.44 0.59 3.53
CA GLN A 96 6.74 0.20 2.98
C GLN A 96 7.55 -0.48 4.06
N HIS A 97 8.31 -1.51 3.70
CA HIS A 97 9.24 -2.13 4.62
C HIS A 97 10.46 -1.23 4.80
N ARG A 98 11.04 -1.24 6.01
CA ARG A 98 12.19 -0.36 6.32
C ARG A 98 13.47 -0.78 5.63
N ASP A 99 13.67 -2.07 5.41
CA ASP A 99 14.93 -2.64 4.91
C ASP A 99 14.83 -3.32 3.56
N HIS A 100 13.69 -3.92 3.25
CA HIS A 100 13.47 -4.63 1.99
C HIS A 100 12.65 -3.79 1.02
N LEU A 101 12.79 -4.05 -0.27
CA LEU A 101 11.97 -3.39 -1.29
C LEU A 101 10.59 -4.05 -1.34
N ILE A 102 9.75 -3.69 -0.38
CA ILE A 102 8.39 -4.19 -0.20
C ILE A 102 7.47 -2.98 -0.03
N PHE A 103 6.46 -2.89 -0.88
CA PHE A 103 5.50 -1.79 -0.87
C PHE A 103 4.09 -2.35 -0.96
N GLY A 104 3.17 -1.77 -0.19
CA GLY A 104 1.76 -2.14 -0.23
C GLY A 104 0.87 -0.91 -0.32
N GLN A 105 -0.22 -1.02 -1.07
CA GLN A 105 -1.24 0.02 -1.17
C GLN A 105 -2.62 -0.59 -1.10
N MET A 106 -3.59 0.18 -0.57
CA MET A 106 -4.96 -0.31 -0.42
C MET A 106 -5.82 -0.10 -1.67
N TRP A 107 -5.45 0.82 -2.54
CA TRP A 107 -6.26 1.09 -3.73
C TRP A 107 -5.92 0.15 -4.89
N HIS A 108 -6.87 0.05 -5.82
CA HIS A 108 -6.78 -0.78 -7.01
C HIS A 108 -6.49 0.08 -8.24
N PRO A 109 -5.25 0.13 -8.72
CA PRO A 109 -4.92 0.95 -9.92
C PRO A 109 -5.70 0.50 -11.16
N GLU A 110 -6.00 -0.79 -11.26
CA GLU A 110 -6.72 -1.35 -12.41
C GLU A 110 -8.19 -0.93 -12.49
N ARG A 111 -8.74 -0.37 -11.40
CA ARG A 111 -10.14 0.07 -11.34
C ARG A 111 -10.32 1.56 -11.60
N GLU A 112 -9.24 2.26 -11.96
CA GLU A 112 -9.34 3.68 -12.30
C GLU A 112 -9.92 3.87 -13.70
N ASN A 113 -10.92 4.77 -13.81
CA ASN A 113 -11.55 5.13 -15.08
C ASN A 113 -11.86 6.64 -15.06
N PRO A 114 -11.17 7.49 -15.84
CA PRO A 114 -10.08 7.12 -16.74
C PRO A 114 -8.83 6.65 -15.99
N PHE A 115 -7.97 5.97 -16.72
CA PHE A 115 -6.76 5.38 -16.19
C PHE A 115 -5.80 6.46 -15.65
N ASN A 116 -5.26 6.24 -14.46
CA ASN A 116 -4.32 7.18 -13.84
C ASN A 116 -2.88 6.80 -14.16
N LYS A 117 -2.21 7.62 -14.96
CA LYS A 117 -0.84 7.35 -15.41
C LYS A 117 0.18 7.29 -14.26
N TYR A 118 -0.07 7.96 -13.15
CA TYR A 118 0.84 7.99 -12.02
C TYR A 118 0.83 6.67 -11.24
N ASN A 119 -0.28 5.96 -11.23
CA ASN A 119 -0.32 4.60 -10.66
C ASN A 119 0.60 3.66 -11.43
N ASN A 120 0.59 3.75 -12.75
CA ASN A 120 1.51 2.96 -13.58
C ASN A 120 2.95 3.37 -13.36
N GLN A 121 3.22 4.67 -13.28
CA GLN A 121 4.56 5.16 -13.08
C GLN A 121 5.13 4.67 -11.75
N LEU A 122 4.30 4.64 -10.70
CA LEU A 122 4.70 4.12 -9.40
C LEU A 122 5.15 2.65 -9.51
N ILE A 123 4.36 1.83 -10.17
CA ILE A 123 4.68 0.41 -10.35
C ILE A 123 5.98 0.23 -11.15
N LEU A 124 6.12 0.99 -12.24
CA LEU A 124 7.33 0.95 -13.06
C LEU A 124 8.57 1.39 -12.27
N ASP A 125 8.47 2.48 -11.53
CA ASP A 125 9.57 2.99 -10.72
C ASP A 125 9.96 2.00 -9.63
N PHE A 126 8.97 1.34 -9.04
CA PHE A 126 9.20 0.35 -8.00
C PHE A 126 10.05 -0.83 -8.53
N PHE A 127 9.70 -1.36 -9.69
CA PHE A 127 10.40 -2.54 -10.24
C PHE A 127 11.68 -2.19 -11.01
N ASN A 128 11.86 -0.95 -11.42
CA ASN A 128 13.04 -0.51 -12.16
C ASN A 128 14.06 0.25 -11.29
N GLY A 129 13.66 0.58 -10.09
CA GLY A 129 14.52 1.26 -9.13
C GLY A 129 15.38 0.31 -8.36
#